data_a4d27862d47802710ae0b31d5cf73563
#
_entry.id   a4d27862d47802710ae0b31d5cf73563
#
_cell.length_a   1.000
_cell.length_b   1.000
_cell.length_c   1.000
_cell.angle_alpha   90.00
_cell.angle_beta   90.00
_cell.angle_gamma   90.00
#
_symmetry.space_group_name_H-M   'P 1'
#
loop_
_entity.id
_entity.type
_entity.pdbx_description
1 polymer ?
#
loop_
_entity_poly.entity_id
_entity_poly.type
_entity_poly.pdbx_seq_one_letter_code
_entity_poly.pdbx_strand_id
1 'polypeptide(L)' 'MIKLELSYAHYSVLLQSLLSRMDDLTSKIHFYTESHNSEMVTILKDDFSDVYELYIKLKNT' A
#
# COMPACT_ATOMS: atom_id res chain seq x y z
N MET A 1 21.59 1.08 13.39
CA MET A 1 20.12 0.95 13.51
C MET A 1 19.49 2.33 13.46
N ILE A 2 18.68 2.55 12.45
CA ILE A 2 18.00 3.83 12.30
C ILE A 2 16.74 3.80 13.16
N LYS A 3 16.69 4.67 14.14
CA LYS A 3 15.53 4.81 14.99
C LYS A 3 14.66 5.93 14.43
N LEU A 4 13.51 5.57 13.87
CA LEU A 4 12.56 6.53 13.34
C LEU A 4 11.64 6.98 14.46
N GLU A 5 11.83 8.20 14.92
CA GLU A 5 10.90 8.83 15.85
C GLU A 5 9.89 9.63 15.05
N LEU A 6 8.67 9.10 14.95
CA LEU A 6 7.58 9.77 14.27
C LEU A 6 6.66 10.39 15.30
N SER A 7 6.35 11.67 15.14
CA SER A 7 5.28 12.29 15.90
C SER A 7 3.94 11.64 15.49
N TYR A 8 2.95 11.75 16.35
CA TYR A 8 1.60 11.21 16.05
C TYR A 8 1.08 11.77 14.72
N ALA A 9 1.31 13.05 14.45
CA ALA A 9 0.88 13.68 13.21
C ALA A 9 1.54 13.04 11.99
N HIS A 10 2.86 12.82 12.05
CA HIS A 10 3.60 12.18 10.97
C HIS A 10 3.17 10.73 10.76
N TYR A 11 2.95 10.01 11.84
CA TYR A 11 2.47 8.64 11.81
C TYR A 11 1.11 8.55 11.12
N SER A 12 0.19 9.45 11.47
CA SER A 12 -1.14 9.52 10.88
C SER A 12 -1.09 9.79 9.38
N VAL A 13 -0.26 10.76 8.97
CA VAL A 13 -0.08 11.08 7.55
C VAL A 13 0.49 9.89 6.79
N LEU A 14 1.46 9.19 7.37
CA LEU A 14 2.07 8.03 6.74
C LEU A 14 1.05 6.89 6.56
N LEU A 15 0.24 6.61 7.59
CA LEU A 15 -0.81 5.60 7.49
C LEU A 15 -1.84 5.96 6.42
N GLN A 16 -2.27 7.21 6.37
CA GLN A 16 -3.23 7.67 5.37
C GLN A 16 -2.65 7.56 3.96
N SER A 17 -1.36 7.88 3.79
CA SER A 17 -0.69 7.74 2.50
C SER A 17 -0.66 6.29 2.03
N LEU A 18 -0.41 5.35 2.95
CA LEU A 18 -0.42 3.93 2.63
C LEU A 18 -1.81 3.44 2.27
N LEU A 19 -2.84 3.88 3.02
CA LEU A 19 -4.23 3.53 2.73
C LEU A 19 -4.66 4.07 1.37
N SER A 20 -4.29 5.31 1.06
CA SER A 20 -4.58 5.93 -0.23
C SER A 20 -3.92 5.16 -1.38
N ARG A 21 -2.69 4.72 -1.19
CA ARG A 21 -1.99 3.91 -2.20
C ARG A 21 -2.65 2.55 -2.39
N MET A 22 -3.06 1.89 -1.29
CA MET A 22 -3.78 0.61 -1.39
C MET A 22 -5.09 0.76 -2.17
N ASP A 23 -5.81 1.85 -1.92
CA ASP A 23 -7.07 2.16 -2.60
C ASP A 23 -6.83 2.36 -4.11
N ASP A 24 -5.81 3.13 -4.46
CA ASP A 24 -5.42 3.35 -5.85
C ASP A 24 -5.02 2.04 -6.54
N LEU A 25 -4.23 1.21 -5.87
CA LEU A 25 -3.82 -0.08 -6.40
C LEU A 25 -5.01 -1.02 -6.59
N THR A 26 -5.96 -1.01 -5.66
CA THR A 26 -7.19 -1.80 -5.76
C THR A 26 -8.00 -1.40 -7.00
N SER A 27 -8.14 -0.10 -7.24
CA SER A 27 -8.84 0.41 -8.41
C SER A 27 -8.15 -0.01 -9.71
N LYS A 28 -6.82 0.07 -9.74
CA LYS A 28 -6.04 -0.34 -10.91
C LYS A 28 -6.12 -1.84 -11.15
N ILE A 29 -6.07 -2.65 -10.09
CA ILE A 29 -6.21 -4.10 -10.20
C ILE A 29 -7.57 -4.44 -10.82
N HIS A 30 -8.62 -3.79 -10.37
CA HIS A 30 -9.97 -4.00 -10.91
C HIS A 30 -10.03 -3.64 -12.41
N PHE A 31 -9.47 -2.49 -12.77
CA PHE A 31 -9.42 -2.03 -14.17
C PHE A 31 -8.70 -3.06 -15.06
N TYR A 32 -7.51 -3.49 -14.64
CA TYR A 32 -6.71 -4.43 -15.45
C TYR A 32 -7.29 -5.84 -15.45
N THR A 33 -8.00 -6.23 -14.40
CA THR A 33 -8.71 -7.51 -14.37
C THR A 33 -9.83 -7.52 -15.41
N GLU A 34 -10.59 -6.43 -15.52
CA GLU A 34 -11.64 -6.30 -16.53
C GLU A 34 -11.07 -6.25 -17.95
N SER A 35 -9.87 -5.70 -18.11
CA SER A 35 -9.18 -5.62 -19.40
C SER A 35 -8.45 -6.91 -19.77
N HIS A 36 -8.52 -7.93 -18.93
CA HIS A 36 -7.83 -9.22 -19.12
C HIS A 36 -6.30 -9.09 -19.22
N ASN A 37 -5.74 -8.09 -18.54
CA ASN A 37 -4.27 -7.89 -18.52
C ASN A 37 -3.68 -8.55 -17.28
N SER A 38 -3.45 -9.86 -17.34
CA SER A 38 -2.98 -10.64 -16.19
C SER A 38 -1.57 -10.23 -15.72
N GLU A 39 -0.70 -9.80 -16.63
CA GLU A 39 0.64 -9.32 -16.26
C GLU A 39 0.56 -8.12 -15.33
N MET A 40 -0.22 -7.11 -15.71
CA MET A 40 -0.40 -5.91 -14.89
C MET A 40 -1.07 -6.22 -13.56
N VAL A 41 -2.03 -7.14 -13.56
CA VAL A 41 -2.69 -7.57 -12.33
C VAL A 41 -1.68 -8.19 -11.37
N THR A 42 -0.79 -9.03 -11.85
CA THR A 42 0.23 -9.68 -11.03
C THR A 42 1.19 -8.63 -10.42
N ILE A 43 1.66 -7.69 -11.23
CA ILE A 43 2.57 -6.63 -10.78
C ILE A 43 1.89 -5.77 -9.71
N LEU A 44 0.63 -5.39 -9.92
CA LEU A 44 -0.11 -4.56 -8.99
C LEU A 44 -0.43 -5.28 -7.69
N LYS A 45 -0.71 -6.59 -7.75
CA LYS A 45 -0.93 -7.39 -6.55
C LYS A 45 0.33 -7.51 -5.71
N ASP A 46 1.50 -7.63 -6.34
CA ASP A 46 2.78 -7.65 -5.63
C ASP A 46 3.02 -6.29 -4.94
N ASP A 47 2.78 -5.19 -5.64
CA ASP A 47 2.86 -3.84 -5.06
C ASP A 47 1.91 -3.68 -3.89
N PHE A 48 0.69 -4.13 -4.04
CA PHE A 48 -0.32 -4.06 -2.98
C PHE A 48 0.13 -4.84 -1.74
N SER A 49 0.67 -6.04 -1.94
CA SER A 49 1.17 -6.88 -0.85
C SER A 49 2.28 -6.18 -0.08
N ASP A 50 3.22 -5.54 -0.77
CA ASP A 50 4.31 -4.81 -0.14
C ASP A 50 3.80 -3.61 0.67
N VAL A 51 2.89 -2.85 0.12
CA VAL A 51 2.30 -1.69 0.81
C VAL A 51 1.49 -2.15 2.02
N TYR A 52 0.72 -3.21 1.88
CA TYR A 52 -0.08 -3.77 2.96
C TYR A 52 0.81 -4.26 4.11
N GLU A 53 1.90 -4.96 3.78
CA GLU A 53 2.85 -5.45 4.78
C GLU A 53 3.45 -4.29 5.56
N LEU A 54 3.85 -3.21 4.87
CA LEU A 54 4.39 -2.03 5.53
C LEU A 54 3.34 -1.38 6.44
N TYR A 55 2.09 -1.29 5.96
CA TYR A 55 0.98 -0.75 6.75
C TYR A 55 0.79 -1.53 8.06
N ILE A 56 0.80 -2.86 7.98
CA ILE A 56 0.64 -3.71 9.16
C ILE A 56 1.80 -3.53 10.13
N LYS A 57 3.02 -3.46 9.63
CA LYS A 57 4.21 -3.24 10.48
C LYS A 57 4.14 -1.91 11.21
N LEU A 58 3.74 -0.85 10.54
CA LEU A 58 3.58 0.46 11.16
C LEU A 58 2.47 0.46 12.20
N LYS A 59 1.37 -0.21 11.92
CA LYS A 59 0.22 -0.27 12.82
C LYS A 59 0.53 -1.04 14.10
N ASN A 60 1.44 -2.01 14.03
CA ASN A 60 1.81 -2.87 15.16
C ASN A 60 3.02 -2.38 15.95
N THR A 61 3.53 -1.19 15.65
CA THR A 61 4.65 -0.60 16.42
C THR A 61 4.18 0.13 17.68
#